data_c37d2616edef2ad661e52912500faaff
#
_entry.id   c37d2616edef2ad661e52912500faaff
#
_cell.length_a   1.000
_cell.length_b   1.000
_cell.length_c   1.000
_cell.angle_alpha   90.00
_cell.angle_beta   90.00
_cell.angle_gamma   90.00
#
_symmetry.space_group_name_H-M   'P 1'
#
loop_
_entity.id
_entity.type
_entity.pdbx_description
1 polymer ?
#
loop_
_entity_poly.entity_id
_entity_poly.type
_entity_poly.pdbx_seq_one_letter_code
_entity_poly.pdbx_strand_id
1 'polypeptide(L)'
;LMTAVSNRGESFLIDGKRLKSINQWFNKQNACLQSVKDKQHYGKKTTRRQAALQRKRNNQVRDYMGKAAKQVVTYCIRNDIGTLIVGYNTTFQRSSDLGRRMNQVFVGIPFGILRRKLKYLCEMNGIRYVEQEESYTSMASFWDLDEMPVYGEAGLVPPVFSGRRICRGLY
;
A
#
# COMPACT_ATOMS: atom_id res chain seq x y z
N LEU A 1 0.73 -1.31 -7.78
CA LEU A 1 0.13 -1.59 -6.48
C LEU A 1 1.02 -2.52 -5.67
N MET A 2 1.44 -3.63 -6.26
CA MET A 2 2.21 -4.68 -5.60
C MET A 2 3.08 -5.39 -6.62
N THR A 3 4.32 -5.68 -6.25
CA THR A 3 5.22 -6.57 -6.98
C THR A 3 5.35 -7.86 -6.17
N ALA A 4 5.29 -9.00 -6.82
CA ALA A 4 5.51 -10.29 -6.21
C ALA A 4 6.63 -11.03 -6.94
N VAL A 5 7.48 -11.70 -6.18
CA VAL A 5 8.60 -12.52 -6.68
C VAL A 5 8.50 -13.89 -6.03
N SER A 6 8.62 -14.94 -6.81
CA SER A 6 8.68 -16.31 -6.32
C SER A 6 10.14 -16.77 -6.16
N ASN A 7 10.36 -17.74 -5.28
CA ASN A 7 11.67 -18.41 -5.14
C ASN A 7 12.07 -19.23 -6.38
N ARG A 8 11.18 -19.38 -7.36
CA ARG A 8 11.46 -20.00 -8.67
C ARG A 8 11.97 -18.99 -9.72
N GLY A 9 12.19 -17.71 -9.32
CA GLY A 9 12.66 -16.64 -10.21
C GLY A 9 11.57 -15.96 -11.03
N GLU A 10 10.31 -16.38 -10.93
CA GLU A 10 9.20 -15.70 -11.60
C GLU A 10 8.74 -14.48 -10.81
N SER A 11 8.35 -13.44 -11.51
CA SER A 11 7.81 -12.22 -10.90
C SER A 11 6.57 -11.74 -11.65
N PHE A 12 5.66 -11.10 -10.95
CA PHE A 12 4.54 -10.41 -11.56
C PHE A 12 4.21 -9.09 -10.84
N LEU A 13 3.56 -8.20 -11.56
CA LEU A 13 3.19 -6.89 -11.07
C LEU A 13 1.68 -6.70 -11.14
N ILE A 14 1.08 -6.27 -10.04
CA ILE A 14 -0.31 -5.80 -10.02
C ILE A 14 -0.29 -4.28 -10.08
N ASP A 15 -0.76 -3.73 -11.20
CA ASP A 15 -0.75 -2.29 -11.47
C ASP A 15 -1.72 -1.54 -10.52
N GLY A 16 -1.30 -0.39 -10.05
CA GLY A 16 -2.13 0.51 -9.22
C GLY A 16 -2.78 1.66 -9.98
N LYS A 17 -2.59 1.75 -11.30
CA LYS A 17 -3.07 2.89 -12.11
C LYS A 17 -4.57 3.10 -12.01
N ARG A 18 -5.34 2.01 -12.02
CA ARG A 18 -6.80 2.07 -11.89
C ARG A 18 -7.24 2.66 -10.54
N LEU A 19 -6.59 2.28 -9.44
CA LEU A 19 -6.88 2.88 -8.12
C LEU A 19 -6.55 4.37 -8.08
N LYS A 20 -5.41 4.74 -8.69
CA LYS A 20 -5.02 6.15 -8.83
C LYS A 20 -6.09 6.93 -9.60
N SER A 21 -6.57 6.41 -10.71
CA SER A 21 -7.62 7.02 -11.52
C SER A 21 -8.94 7.18 -10.76
N ILE A 22 -9.38 6.13 -10.04
CA ILE A 22 -10.59 6.18 -9.19
C ILE A 22 -10.46 7.28 -8.13
N ASN A 23 -9.32 7.36 -7.44
CA ASN A 23 -9.10 8.36 -6.41
C ASN A 23 -9.01 9.78 -6.98
N GLN A 24 -8.35 9.97 -8.11
CA GLN A 24 -8.28 11.28 -8.79
C GLN A 24 -9.66 11.76 -9.22
N TRP A 25 -10.44 10.89 -9.85
CA TRP A 25 -11.80 11.21 -10.24
C TRP A 25 -12.66 11.58 -9.02
N PHE A 26 -12.61 10.77 -7.97
CA PHE A 26 -13.32 11.04 -6.73
C PHE A 26 -12.93 12.39 -6.13
N ASN A 27 -11.64 12.70 -6.03
CA ASN A 27 -11.16 13.96 -5.47
C ASN A 27 -11.66 15.17 -6.28
N LYS A 28 -11.64 15.07 -7.62
CA LYS A 28 -12.15 16.12 -8.51
C LYS A 28 -13.65 16.36 -8.33
N GLN A 29 -14.45 15.29 -8.29
CA GLN A 29 -15.89 15.40 -8.09
C GLN A 29 -16.24 15.91 -6.68
N ASN A 30 -15.56 15.42 -5.66
CA ASN A 30 -15.79 15.86 -4.29
C ASN A 30 -15.41 17.32 -4.07
N ALA A 31 -14.32 17.80 -4.69
CA ALA A 31 -13.94 19.20 -4.65
C ALA A 31 -15.01 20.11 -5.30
N CYS A 32 -15.58 19.70 -6.43
CA CYS A 32 -16.69 20.42 -7.06
C CYS A 32 -17.92 20.49 -6.13
N LEU A 33 -18.33 19.35 -5.54
CA LEU A 33 -19.45 19.34 -4.60
C LEU A 33 -19.18 20.17 -3.34
N GLN A 34 -17.93 20.17 -2.87
CA GLN A 34 -17.52 20.98 -1.72
C GLN A 34 -17.61 22.48 -2.04
N SER A 35 -17.11 22.90 -3.21
CA SER A 35 -17.20 24.30 -3.65
C SER A 35 -18.66 24.80 -3.72
N VAL A 36 -19.58 23.99 -4.26
CA VAL A 36 -21.01 24.34 -4.29
C VAL A 36 -21.58 24.46 -2.87
N LYS A 37 -21.23 23.50 -2.01
CA LYS A 37 -21.67 23.50 -0.60
C LYS A 37 -21.17 24.72 0.15
N ASP A 38 -19.92 25.12 -0.07
CA ASP A 38 -19.31 26.28 0.61
C ASP A 38 -20.00 27.59 0.14
N LYS A 39 -20.30 27.72 -1.13
CA LYS A 39 -21.08 28.87 -1.67
C LYS A 39 -22.50 28.96 -1.11
N GLN A 40 -23.11 27.83 -0.80
CA GLN A 40 -24.45 27.77 -0.23
C GLN A 40 -24.47 27.89 1.31
N HIS A 41 -23.33 28.09 1.97
CA HIS A 41 -23.19 28.14 3.41
C HIS A 41 -23.82 26.94 4.14
N TYR A 42 -23.84 25.75 3.52
CA TYR A 42 -24.55 24.55 4.00
C TYR A 42 -23.96 23.97 5.29
N GLY A 43 -22.87 24.51 5.81
CA GLY A 43 -22.20 24.07 7.01
C GLY A 43 -21.30 22.85 6.78
N LYS A 44 -20.84 22.20 7.88
CA LYS A 44 -19.82 21.14 7.84
C LYS A 44 -20.36 19.74 7.52
N LYS A 45 -21.69 19.52 7.54
CA LYS A 45 -22.29 18.18 7.32
C LYS A 45 -22.08 17.69 5.89
N THR A 46 -21.82 16.40 5.73
CA THR A 46 -21.71 15.74 4.42
C THR A 46 -23.05 15.69 3.73
N THR A 47 -23.12 16.13 2.47
CA THR A 47 -24.35 16.06 1.68
C THR A 47 -24.65 14.63 1.20
N ARG A 48 -25.92 14.34 0.87
CA ARG A 48 -26.32 13.04 0.30
C ARG A 48 -25.53 12.69 -0.95
N ARG A 49 -25.25 13.68 -1.81
CA ARG A 49 -24.43 13.51 -3.04
C ARG A 49 -22.98 13.14 -2.72
N GLN A 50 -22.37 13.82 -1.75
CA GLN A 50 -21.01 13.49 -1.30
C GLN A 50 -20.96 12.09 -0.69
N ALA A 51 -21.94 11.70 0.13
CA ALA A 51 -22.02 10.37 0.72
C ALA A 51 -22.18 9.27 -0.37
N ALA A 52 -23.01 9.50 -1.38
CA ALA A 52 -23.18 8.59 -2.51
C ALA A 52 -21.89 8.45 -3.33
N LEU A 53 -21.19 9.56 -3.60
CA LEU A 53 -19.90 9.58 -4.29
C LEU A 53 -18.83 8.78 -3.51
N GLN A 54 -18.75 9.01 -2.21
CA GLN A 54 -17.84 8.27 -1.31
C GLN A 54 -18.11 6.77 -1.32
N ARG A 55 -19.39 6.37 -1.25
CA ARG A 55 -19.81 4.96 -1.30
C ARG A 55 -19.42 4.32 -2.62
N LYS A 56 -19.67 5.00 -3.75
CA LYS A 56 -19.29 4.53 -5.08
C LYS A 56 -17.77 4.29 -5.16
N ARG A 57 -16.97 5.27 -4.75
CA ARG A 57 -15.50 5.14 -4.70
C ARG A 57 -15.05 3.98 -3.83
N ASN A 58 -15.60 3.86 -2.63
CA ASN A 58 -15.22 2.80 -1.68
C ASN A 58 -15.54 1.40 -2.23
N ASN A 59 -16.70 1.25 -2.90
CA ASN A 59 -17.06 -0.02 -3.53
C ASN A 59 -16.13 -0.38 -4.69
N GLN A 60 -15.78 0.58 -5.55
CA GLN A 60 -14.82 0.36 -6.64
C GLN A 60 -13.43 -0.03 -6.13
N VAL A 61 -12.95 0.64 -5.07
CA VAL A 61 -11.66 0.31 -4.44
C VAL A 61 -11.71 -1.09 -3.81
N ARG A 62 -12.79 -1.42 -3.11
CA ARG A 62 -12.98 -2.73 -2.47
C ARG A 62 -13.04 -3.87 -3.50
N ASP A 63 -13.72 -3.67 -4.62
CA ASP A 63 -13.77 -4.61 -5.73
C ASP A 63 -12.37 -4.83 -6.32
N TYR A 64 -11.65 -3.74 -6.59
CA TYR A 64 -10.29 -3.82 -7.13
C TYR A 64 -9.36 -4.60 -6.18
N MET A 65 -9.40 -4.30 -4.87
CA MET A 65 -8.59 -5.02 -3.87
C MET A 65 -8.97 -6.51 -3.79
N GLY A 66 -10.25 -6.84 -3.97
CA GLY A 66 -10.71 -8.22 -4.04
C GLY A 66 -10.15 -8.97 -5.24
N LYS A 67 -10.18 -8.34 -6.41
CA LYS A 67 -9.62 -8.89 -7.67
C LYS A 67 -8.11 -9.07 -7.57
N ALA A 68 -7.39 -8.08 -7.04
CA ALA A 68 -5.96 -8.16 -6.82
C ALA A 68 -5.58 -9.31 -5.88
N ALA A 69 -6.25 -9.42 -4.73
CA ALA A 69 -5.99 -10.51 -3.78
C ALA A 69 -6.28 -11.89 -4.41
N LYS A 70 -7.40 -12.02 -5.12
CA LYS A 70 -7.73 -13.28 -5.82
C LYS A 70 -6.69 -13.64 -6.87
N GLN A 71 -6.18 -12.67 -7.63
CA GLN A 71 -5.15 -12.89 -8.64
C GLN A 71 -3.87 -13.44 -8.03
N VAL A 72 -3.40 -12.86 -6.90
CA VAL A 72 -2.23 -13.35 -6.16
C VAL A 72 -2.41 -14.77 -5.69
N VAL A 73 -3.52 -15.06 -5.00
CA VAL A 73 -3.77 -16.40 -4.46
C VAL A 73 -3.96 -17.44 -5.57
N THR A 74 -4.62 -17.07 -6.67
CA THR A 74 -4.74 -17.95 -7.85
C THR A 74 -3.37 -18.26 -8.44
N TYR A 75 -2.46 -17.28 -8.49
CA TYR A 75 -1.07 -17.51 -8.91
C TYR A 75 -0.36 -18.49 -7.97
N CYS A 76 -0.49 -18.30 -6.66
CA CYS A 76 0.09 -19.22 -5.67
C CYS A 76 -0.39 -20.66 -5.85
N ILE A 77 -1.71 -20.85 -6.04
CA ILE A 77 -2.31 -22.18 -6.25
C ILE A 77 -1.77 -22.83 -7.54
N ARG A 78 -1.73 -22.07 -8.64
CA ARG A 78 -1.28 -22.60 -9.94
C ARG A 78 0.19 -23.00 -9.94
N ASN A 79 1.00 -22.38 -9.12
CA ASN A 79 2.45 -22.63 -9.03
C ASN A 79 2.84 -23.44 -7.79
N ASP A 80 1.86 -24.04 -7.10
CA ASP A 80 2.07 -24.85 -5.90
C ASP A 80 2.92 -24.14 -4.83
N ILE A 81 2.59 -22.86 -4.58
CA ILE A 81 3.27 -22.01 -3.59
C ILE A 81 2.57 -22.18 -2.24
N GLY A 82 3.23 -22.83 -1.29
CA GLY A 82 2.69 -23.11 0.06
C GLY A 82 2.79 -21.94 1.04
N THR A 83 3.58 -20.91 0.76
CA THR A 83 3.76 -19.77 1.68
C THR A 83 3.75 -18.45 0.92
N LEU A 84 2.92 -17.50 1.35
CA LEU A 84 2.89 -16.12 0.87
C LEU A 84 3.41 -15.18 1.94
N ILE A 85 4.53 -14.51 1.68
CA ILE A 85 5.10 -13.48 2.55
C ILE A 85 4.70 -12.12 2.01
N VAL A 86 4.11 -11.28 2.84
CA VAL A 86 3.67 -9.94 2.47
C VAL A 86 4.40 -8.91 3.32
N GLY A 87 5.22 -8.11 2.65
CA GLY A 87 5.89 -6.99 3.28
C GLY A 87 4.93 -5.87 3.66
N TYR A 88 5.14 -5.27 4.81
CA TYR A 88 4.40 -4.09 5.23
C TYR A 88 5.31 -3.13 6.00
N ASN A 89 4.94 -1.86 5.96
CA ASN A 89 5.56 -0.84 6.80
C ASN A 89 4.45 -0.07 7.54
N THR A 90 4.52 -0.06 8.86
CA THR A 90 3.50 0.55 9.73
C THR A 90 3.42 2.06 9.58
N THR A 91 4.53 2.71 9.24
CA THR A 91 4.64 4.17 9.14
C THR A 91 4.55 4.72 7.73
N PHE A 92 4.63 3.87 6.71
CA PHE A 92 4.69 4.28 5.31
C PHE A 92 3.57 5.25 4.89
N GLN A 93 2.37 5.11 5.44
CA GLN A 93 1.25 6.01 5.16
C GLN A 93 1.20 7.24 6.06
N ARG A 94 1.92 7.25 7.20
CA ARG A 94 1.85 8.33 8.20
C ARG A 94 2.99 9.32 8.09
N SER A 95 4.18 8.86 7.71
CA SER A 95 5.41 9.66 7.71
C SER A 95 6.07 9.82 6.33
N SER A 96 5.42 9.36 5.25
CA SER A 96 5.96 9.54 3.91
C SER A 96 5.81 10.99 3.46
N ASP A 97 6.89 11.76 3.46
CA ASP A 97 6.94 13.08 2.84
C ASP A 97 7.32 12.97 1.36
N LEU A 98 6.40 12.45 0.57
CA LEU A 98 6.53 12.30 -0.88
C LEU A 98 6.05 13.55 -1.64
N GLY A 99 5.79 14.64 -0.92
CA GLY A 99 5.18 15.84 -1.45
C GLY A 99 3.64 15.73 -1.59
N ARG A 100 2.98 16.89 -1.57
CA ARG A 100 1.51 17.01 -1.46
C ARG A 100 0.72 16.16 -2.50
N ARG A 101 1.22 16.07 -3.72
CA ARG A 101 0.56 15.35 -4.83
C ARG A 101 0.67 13.83 -4.68
N MET A 102 1.84 13.33 -4.28
CA MET A 102 2.08 11.90 -4.10
C MET A 102 1.42 11.39 -2.83
N ASN A 103 1.49 12.13 -1.73
CA ASN A 103 0.82 11.79 -0.48
C ASN A 103 -0.69 11.61 -0.69
N GLN A 104 -1.34 12.49 -1.44
CA GLN A 104 -2.77 12.38 -1.74
C GLN A 104 -3.14 11.09 -2.50
N VAL A 105 -2.25 10.61 -3.36
CA VAL A 105 -2.44 9.35 -4.10
C VAL A 105 -2.23 8.14 -3.20
N PHE A 106 -1.19 8.16 -2.37
CA PHE A 106 -0.80 7.04 -1.49
C PHE A 106 -1.76 6.82 -0.34
N VAL A 107 -2.14 7.89 0.36
CA VAL A 107 -3.10 7.83 1.49
C VAL A 107 -4.46 7.25 1.07
N GLY A 108 -4.82 7.40 -0.20
CA GLY A 108 -6.07 6.85 -0.74
C GLY A 108 -6.08 5.35 -1.02
N ILE A 109 -4.95 4.62 -0.84
CA ILE A 109 -4.86 3.18 -1.12
C ILE A 109 -4.99 2.40 0.20
N PRO A 110 -6.09 1.64 0.42
CA PRO A 110 -6.30 0.93 1.67
C PRO A 110 -5.55 -0.42 1.69
N PHE A 111 -4.24 -0.41 1.85
CA PHE A 111 -3.41 -1.62 1.92
C PHE A 111 -3.87 -2.62 3.01
N GLY A 112 -4.41 -2.13 4.12
CA GLY A 112 -4.97 -2.99 5.17
C GLY A 112 -6.17 -3.84 4.70
N ILE A 113 -6.95 -3.36 3.73
CA ILE A 113 -8.03 -4.17 3.11
C ILE A 113 -7.42 -5.28 2.25
N LEU A 114 -6.37 -4.98 1.48
CA LEU A 114 -5.67 -5.95 0.64
C LEU A 114 -5.07 -7.07 1.50
N ARG A 115 -4.32 -6.72 2.55
CA ARG A 115 -3.70 -7.69 3.47
C ARG A 115 -4.74 -8.62 4.12
N ARG A 116 -5.84 -8.07 4.66
CA ARG A 116 -6.92 -8.89 5.23
C ARG A 116 -7.54 -9.85 4.22
N LYS A 117 -7.72 -9.41 2.97
CA LYS A 117 -8.25 -10.28 1.90
C LYS A 117 -7.26 -11.37 1.50
N LEU A 118 -5.96 -11.04 1.40
CA LEU A 118 -4.92 -12.01 1.13
C LEU A 118 -4.86 -13.06 2.24
N LYS A 119 -4.81 -12.64 3.51
CA LYS A 119 -4.81 -13.54 4.66
C LYS A 119 -5.98 -14.52 4.59
N TYR A 120 -7.20 -14.00 4.49
CA TYR A 120 -8.41 -14.81 4.40
C TYR A 120 -8.38 -15.83 3.24
N LEU A 121 -7.99 -15.38 2.03
CA LEU A 121 -7.94 -16.26 0.86
C LEU A 121 -6.81 -17.31 0.96
N CYS A 122 -5.67 -16.98 1.57
CA CYS A 122 -4.60 -17.93 1.83
C CYS A 122 -5.05 -19.01 2.81
N GLU A 123 -5.68 -18.62 3.92
CA GLU A 123 -6.24 -19.54 4.92
C GLU A 123 -7.25 -20.51 4.30
N MET A 124 -8.15 -20.02 3.44
CA MET A 124 -9.12 -20.86 2.73
C MET A 124 -8.50 -21.89 1.78
N ASN A 125 -7.30 -21.62 1.26
CA ASN A 125 -6.64 -22.47 0.27
C ASN A 125 -5.42 -23.22 0.85
N GLY A 126 -5.26 -23.26 2.19
CA GLY A 126 -4.17 -23.97 2.84
C GLY A 126 -2.79 -23.33 2.60
N ILE A 127 -2.71 -22.06 2.20
CA ILE A 127 -1.47 -21.33 1.98
C ILE A 127 -1.10 -20.61 3.27
N ARG A 128 0.14 -20.81 3.75
CA ARG A 128 0.67 -20.10 4.91
C ARG A 128 0.84 -18.61 4.57
N TYR A 129 0.18 -17.74 5.33
CA TYR A 129 0.29 -16.29 5.19
C TYR A 129 1.20 -15.71 6.27
N VAL A 130 2.24 -14.98 5.89
CA VAL A 130 3.20 -14.34 6.80
C VAL A 130 3.27 -12.85 6.48
N GLU A 131 3.15 -12.00 7.51
CA GLU A 131 3.44 -10.56 7.38
C GLU A 131 4.85 -10.29 7.88
N GLN A 132 5.65 -9.63 7.05
CA GLN A 132 7.02 -9.22 7.36
C GLN A 132 7.13 -7.71 7.35
N GLU A 133 7.68 -7.15 8.42
CA GLU A 133 7.96 -5.72 8.45
C GLU A 133 9.15 -5.39 7.54
N GLU A 134 9.01 -4.30 6.77
CA GLU A 134 10.01 -3.84 5.80
C GLU A 134 10.69 -2.53 6.20
N SER A 135 10.60 -2.13 7.48
CA SER A 135 11.30 -0.93 7.95
C SER A 135 12.82 -1.10 7.77
N TYR A 136 13.44 -0.04 7.28
CA TYR A 136 14.89 0.05 7.04
C TYR A 136 15.47 -0.84 5.93
N THR A 137 14.72 -1.75 5.30
CA THR A 137 15.24 -2.67 4.27
C THR A 137 15.88 -1.98 3.07
N SER A 138 15.43 -0.76 2.72
CA SER A 138 16.01 0.05 1.65
C SER A 138 17.27 0.82 2.06
N MET A 139 17.62 0.80 3.33
CA MET A 139 18.78 1.53 3.89
C MET A 139 19.90 0.57 4.29
N ALA A 140 19.55 -0.66 4.68
CA ALA A 140 20.50 -1.68 5.07
C ALA A 140 21.14 -2.35 3.84
N SER A 141 22.43 -2.66 3.94
CA SER A 141 23.16 -3.40 2.91
C SER A 141 23.14 -4.90 3.27
N PHE A 142 22.58 -5.71 2.37
CA PHE A 142 22.61 -7.15 2.50
C PHE A 142 24.05 -7.71 2.44
N TRP A 143 24.89 -7.10 1.62
CA TRP A 143 26.29 -7.54 1.42
C TRP A 143 27.19 -7.25 2.62
N ASP A 144 26.89 -6.17 3.35
CA ASP A 144 27.65 -5.80 4.56
C ASP A 144 27.06 -6.42 5.84
N LEU A 145 26.03 -7.25 5.70
CA LEU A 145 25.32 -7.91 6.79
C LEU A 145 24.85 -6.90 7.88
N ASP A 146 24.35 -5.75 7.44
CA ASP A 146 23.82 -4.76 8.37
C ASP A 146 22.70 -5.35 9.24
N GLU A 147 22.81 -5.15 10.55
CA GLU A 147 21.74 -5.55 11.49
C GLU A 147 20.47 -4.70 11.25
N MET A 148 19.34 -5.36 11.15
CA MET A 148 18.05 -4.73 10.96
C MET A 148 17.40 -4.42 12.31
N PRO A 149 17.33 -3.15 12.72
CA PRO A 149 16.69 -2.79 13.98
C PRO A 149 15.17 -3.01 13.90
N VAL A 150 14.57 -3.40 15.00
CA VAL A 150 13.11 -3.48 15.12
C VAL A 150 12.54 -2.06 15.19
N TYR A 151 11.50 -1.79 14.40
CA TYR A 151 10.87 -0.47 14.39
C TYR A 151 10.29 -0.11 15.76
N GLY A 152 10.72 1.03 16.30
CA GLY A 152 10.30 1.52 17.61
C GLY A 152 11.20 1.12 18.78
N GLU A 153 12.11 0.17 18.62
CA GLU A 153 13.11 -0.19 19.63
C GLU A 153 14.45 0.54 19.44
N ALA A 154 14.65 1.18 18.28
CA ALA A 154 15.81 2.03 18.05
C ALA A 154 15.74 3.22 19.02
N GLY A 155 16.70 3.27 19.94
CA GLY A 155 16.88 4.40 20.86
C GLY A 155 17.02 5.72 20.09
N LEU A 156 17.26 6.83 20.78
CA LEU A 156 17.39 8.20 20.24
C LEU A 156 18.43 8.38 19.11
N VAL A 157 19.23 7.38 18.80
CA VAL A 157 20.23 7.39 17.71
C VAL A 157 19.67 6.61 16.53
N PRO A 158 19.51 7.25 15.35
CA PRO A 158 19.08 6.53 14.15
C PRO A 158 20.11 5.45 13.78
N PRO A 159 19.69 4.27 13.32
CA PRO A 159 20.59 3.20 12.94
C PRO A 159 21.52 3.66 11.82
N VAL A 160 22.81 3.34 11.93
CA VAL A 160 23.83 3.64 10.91
C VAL A 160 23.95 2.42 9.99
N PHE A 161 23.63 2.61 8.72
CA PHE A 161 23.75 1.56 7.70
C PHE A 161 24.95 1.83 6.79
N SER A 162 25.67 0.78 6.43
CA SER A 162 26.84 0.83 5.54
C SER A 162 26.47 1.28 4.12
N GLY A 163 25.30 0.92 3.62
CA GLY A 163 24.80 1.26 2.28
C GLY A 163 24.66 2.77 2.00
N ARG A 164 24.59 3.64 3.00
CA ARG A 164 24.60 5.10 2.81
C ARG A 164 25.89 5.65 2.20
N ARG A 165 26.99 4.92 2.29
CA ARG A 165 28.29 5.33 1.72
C ARG A 165 28.38 5.06 0.22
N ILE A 166 27.68 4.05 -0.30
CA ILE A 166 27.77 3.63 -1.71
C ILE A 166 26.96 4.55 -2.63
N CYS A 167 25.83 5.09 -2.19
CA CYS A 167 24.97 5.94 -3.03
C CYS A 167 25.46 7.38 -3.18
N ARG A 168 26.49 7.84 -2.47
CA ARG A 168 27.05 9.21 -2.61
C ARG A 168 28.15 9.35 -3.66
N GLY A 169 28.59 8.28 -4.27
CA GLY A 169 29.68 8.27 -5.24
C GLY A 169 29.29 8.08 -6.71
N LEU A 170 27.98 8.07 -7.04
CA LEU A 170 27.48 7.80 -8.39
C LEU A 170 26.58 8.93 -8.95
N TYR A 171 26.83 10.18 -8.54
CA TYR A 171 26.25 11.35 -9.21
C TYR A 171 27.32 12.40 -9.47
#